data_bf38b42476263285d1b8afd6ed0828aa
#
_entry.id   bf38b42476263285d1b8afd6ed0828aa
#
_cell.length_a   1.000
_cell.length_b   1.000
_cell.length_c   1.000
_cell.angle_alpha   90.00
_cell.angle_beta   90.00
_cell.angle_gamma   90.00
#
_symmetry.space_group_name_H-M   'P 1'
#
loop_
_entity.id
_entity.type
_entity.pdbx_description
1 polymer ?
#
loop_
_entity_poly.entity_id
_entity_poly.type
_entity_poly.pdbx_seq_one_letter_code
_entity_poly.pdbx_strand_id
1 'polypeptide(L)'
;PDRNLRIFEKLLREGKTLDPRQRFYYARELFYHERYEGAAEELLNFLQSGQGWVENEIEACRQLSQCYRKLGREREVLPALLKSLEYDIPRAEVCCDIGAYFMERERYRQAAYWYQTAASCEREDQSGGFVLPDCYDYIPYLQLCVCYDRMGDYITASMYNEKAGKCKPDSEAYLANKTYFERRLEL
;
A
#
# COMPACT_ATOMS: atom_id res chain seq x y z
N PRO A 1 4.41 1.77 -24.87
CA PRO A 1 3.76 1.43 -23.61
C PRO A 1 3.12 0.04 -23.65
N ASP A 2 2.47 -0.38 -24.76
CA ASP A 2 1.63 -1.60 -24.82
C ASP A 2 2.35 -2.89 -25.20
N ARG A 3 3.68 -2.91 -25.28
CA ARG A 3 4.44 -4.05 -25.82
C ARG A 3 4.21 -5.33 -25.00
N ASN A 4 4.34 -5.23 -23.67
CA ASN A 4 4.22 -6.38 -22.80
C ASN A 4 2.79 -6.91 -22.79
N LEU A 5 1.79 -6.04 -22.70
CA LEU A 5 0.38 -6.40 -22.77
C LEU A 5 0.08 -7.19 -24.05
N ARG A 6 0.54 -6.69 -25.21
CA ARG A 6 0.36 -7.39 -26.52
C ARG A 6 1.02 -8.75 -26.56
N ILE A 7 2.17 -8.93 -25.92
CA ILE A 7 2.87 -10.23 -25.85
C ILE A 7 1.99 -11.24 -25.09
N PHE A 8 1.49 -10.88 -23.92
CA PHE A 8 0.63 -11.76 -23.13
C PHE A 8 -0.69 -12.07 -23.85
N GLU A 9 -1.34 -11.07 -24.42
CA GLU A 9 -2.57 -11.28 -25.20
C GLU A 9 -2.37 -12.14 -26.45
N LYS A 10 -1.20 -12.06 -27.08
CA LYS A 10 -0.83 -12.95 -28.20
C LYS A 10 -0.68 -14.39 -27.72
N LEU A 11 0.04 -14.63 -26.61
CA LEU A 11 0.21 -15.97 -26.04
C LEU A 11 -1.15 -16.61 -25.74
N LEU A 12 -2.06 -15.86 -25.10
CA LEU A 12 -3.40 -16.34 -24.78
C LEU A 12 -4.24 -16.64 -26.03
N ARG A 13 -4.16 -15.80 -27.07
CA ARG A 13 -4.84 -16.05 -28.36
C ARG A 13 -4.29 -17.29 -29.11
N GLU A 14 -3.02 -17.61 -28.89
CA GLU A 14 -2.39 -18.83 -29.42
C GLU A 14 -2.73 -20.08 -28.58
N GLY A 15 -3.61 -19.96 -27.58
CA GLY A 15 -4.02 -21.06 -26.71
C GLY A 15 -2.97 -21.49 -25.68
N LYS A 16 -1.93 -20.67 -25.46
CA LYS A 16 -0.89 -20.94 -24.47
C LYS A 16 -1.39 -20.57 -23.07
N THR A 17 -1.06 -21.39 -22.08
CA THR A 17 -1.29 -21.10 -20.66
C THR A 17 -0.15 -20.27 -20.13
N LEU A 18 -0.46 -19.25 -19.34
CA LEU A 18 0.55 -18.48 -18.62
C LEU A 18 0.98 -19.22 -17.34
N ASP A 19 2.28 -19.30 -17.11
CA ASP A 19 2.78 -19.75 -15.81
C ASP A 19 2.44 -18.74 -14.69
N PRO A 20 2.56 -19.09 -13.40
CA PRO A 20 2.19 -18.18 -12.30
C PRO A 20 2.88 -16.82 -12.38
N ARG A 21 4.18 -16.79 -12.69
CA ARG A 21 4.95 -15.56 -12.83
C ARG A 21 4.44 -14.69 -13.99
N GLN A 22 4.22 -15.31 -15.14
CA GLN A 22 3.67 -14.63 -16.33
C GLN A 22 2.28 -14.07 -16.05
N ARG A 23 1.42 -14.83 -15.32
CA ARG A 23 0.08 -14.40 -14.93
C ARG A 23 0.11 -13.18 -14.03
N PHE A 24 0.99 -13.16 -13.04
CA PHE A 24 1.19 -12.01 -12.17
C PHE A 24 1.61 -10.75 -12.96
N TYR A 25 2.59 -10.86 -13.86
CA TYR A 25 3.01 -9.73 -14.68
C TYR A 25 1.96 -9.30 -15.71
N TYR A 26 1.19 -10.21 -16.26
CA TYR A 26 0.06 -9.89 -17.13
C TYR A 26 -1.02 -9.10 -16.37
N ALA A 27 -1.36 -9.52 -15.17
CA ALA A 27 -2.28 -8.78 -14.32
C ALA A 27 -1.80 -7.35 -14.05
N ARG A 28 -0.49 -7.15 -13.81
CA ARG A 28 0.10 -5.81 -13.64
C ARG A 28 -0.01 -4.97 -14.90
N GLU A 29 0.24 -5.54 -16.08
CA GLU A 29 0.04 -4.81 -17.34
C GLU A 29 -1.43 -4.40 -17.52
N LEU A 30 -2.37 -5.28 -17.22
CA LEU A 30 -3.80 -4.94 -17.24
C LEU A 30 -4.11 -3.78 -16.29
N PHE A 31 -3.55 -3.79 -15.08
CA PHE A 31 -3.71 -2.73 -14.10
C PHE A 31 -3.19 -1.37 -14.62
N TYR A 32 -1.98 -1.35 -15.17
CA TYR A 32 -1.38 -0.11 -15.72
C TYR A 32 -2.12 0.42 -16.95
N HIS A 33 -2.89 -0.42 -17.62
CA HIS A 33 -3.78 -0.05 -18.73
C HIS A 33 -5.23 0.18 -18.27
N GLU A 34 -5.46 0.37 -16.97
CA GLU A 34 -6.75 0.67 -16.36
C GLU A 34 -7.84 -0.40 -16.60
N ARG A 35 -7.41 -1.62 -16.97
CA ARG A 35 -8.31 -2.78 -17.17
C ARG A 35 -8.50 -3.52 -15.85
N TYR A 36 -9.08 -2.84 -14.86
CA TYR A 36 -9.10 -3.28 -13.46
C TYR A 36 -9.87 -4.57 -13.21
N GLU A 37 -10.96 -4.84 -13.94
CA GLU A 37 -11.69 -6.11 -13.85
C GLU A 37 -10.80 -7.28 -14.26
N GLY A 38 -10.17 -7.19 -15.45
CA GLY A 38 -9.26 -8.22 -15.93
C GLY A 38 -8.03 -8.39 -15.04
N ALA A 39 -7.49 -7.27 -14.52
CA ALA A 39 -6.39 -7.31 -13.56
C ALA A 39 -6.78 -8.07 -12.29
N ALA A 40 -7.96 -7.76 -11.72
CA ALA A 40 -8.45 -8.42 -10.50
C ALA A 40 -8.68 -9.92 -10.72
N GLU A 41 -9.24 -10.32 -11.86
CA GLU A 41 -9.45 -11.73 -12.22
C GLU A 41 -8.11 -12.48 -12.31
N GLU A 42 -7.13 -11.93 -13.02
CA GLU A 42 -5.81 -12.57 -13.15
C GLU A 42 -5.03 -12.61 -11.83
N LEU A 43 -5.14 -11.58 -10.98
CA LEU A 43 -4.55 -11.60 -9.64
C LEU A 43 -5.20 -12.68 -8.76
N LEU A 44 -6.52 -12.83 -8.80
CA LEU A 44 -7.21 -13.90 -8.07
C LEU A 44 -6.77 -15.28 -8.54
N ASN A 45 -6.72 -15.50 -9.86
CA ASN A 45 -6.25 -16.76 -10.44
C ASN A 45 -4.80 -17.05 -10.05
N PHE A 46 -3.94 -16.03 -10.01
CA PHE A 46 -2.55 -16.16 -9.54
C PHE A 46 -2.50 -16.59 -8.06
N LEU A 47 -3.20 -15.88 -7.17
CA LEU A 47 -3.22 -16.19 -5.75
C LEU A 47 -3.83 -17.56 -5.44
N GLN A 48 -4.85 -17.98 -6.18
CA GLN A 48 -5.47 -19.30 -6.04
C GLN A 48 -4.57 -20.44 -6.49
N SER A 49 -3.60 -20.18 -7.36
CA SER A 49 -2.66 -21.21 -7.82
C SER A 49 -1.76 -21.74 -6.70
N GLY A 50 -1.47 -20.92 -5.68
CA GLY A 50 -0.57 -21.24 -4.57
C GLY A 50 0.87 -21.57 -5.01
N GLN A 51 1.27 -21.10 -6.20
CA GLN A 51 2.58 -21.37 -6.81
C GLN A 51 3.38 -20.09 -7.05
N GLY A 52 2.97 -19.01 -6.39
CA GLY A 52 3.64 -17.73 -6.48
C GLY A 52 4.93 -17.68 -5.65
N TRP A 53 5.82 -16.76 -6.03
CA TRP A 53 6.86 -16.32 -5.13
C TRP A 53 6.24 -15.38 -4.09
N VAL A 54 6.61 -15.52 -2.82
CA VAL A 54 5.99 -14.82 -1.68
C VAL A 54 5.85 -13.31 -1.88
N GLU A 55 6.89 -12.65 -2.41
CA GLU A 55 6.82 -11.20 -2.66
C GLU A 55 5.82 -10.83 -3.76
N ASN A 56 5.66 -11.69 -4.77
CA ASN A 56 4.63 -11.51 -5.79
C ASN A 56 3.22 -11.74 -5.22
N GLU A 57 3.05 -12.68 -4.29
CA GLU A 57 1.76 -12.96 -3.66
C GLU A 57 1.34 -11.81 -2.76
N ILE A 58 2.26 -11.24 -1.98
CA ILE A 58 2.01 -10.06 -1.15
C ILE A 58 1.66 -8.85 -2.02
N GLU A 59 2.45 -8.59 -3.08
CA GLU A 59 2.18 -7.46 -3.99
C GLU A 59 0.87 -7.68 -4.79
N ALA A 60 0.53 -8.93 -5.16
CA ALA A 60 -0.73 -9.25 -5.79
C ALA A 60 -1.93 -8.91 -4.88
N CYS A 61 -1.84 -9.17 -3.58
CA CYS A 61 -2.87 -8.78 -2.62
C CYS A 61 -3.05 -7.25 -2.56
N ARG A 62 -1.95 -6.50 -2.56
CA ARG A 62 -1.98 -5.03 -2.60
C ARG A 62 -2.62 -4.53 -3.88
N GLN A 63 -2.18 -5.03 -5.02
CA GLN A 63 -2.67 -4.62 -6.34
C GLN A 63 -4.15 -5.00 -6.53
N LEU A 64 -4.57 -6.16 -6.01
CA LEU A 64 -5.98 -6.57 -6.01
C LEU A 64 -6.84 -5.59 -5.19
N SER A 65 -6.36 -5.14 -4.04
CA SER A 65 -7.05 -4.12 -3.25
C SER A 65 -7.22 -2.81 -4.00
N GLN A 66 -6.19 -2.41 -4.77
CA GLN A 66 -6.25 -1.20 -5.61
C GLN A 66 -7.24 -1.36 -6.77
N CYS A 67 -7.29 -2.54 -7.41
CA CYS A 67 -8.32 -2.85 -8.40
C CYS A 67 -9.71 -2.68 -7.80
N TYR A 68 -9.95 -3.24 -6.62
CA TYR A 68 -11.26 -3.14 -5.94
C TYR A 68 -11.64 -1.69 -5.62
N ARG A 69 -10.69 -0.85 -5.20
CA ARG A 69 -10.94 0.60 -5.02
C ARG A 69 -11.36 1.26 -6.33
N LYS A 70 -10.63 1.00 -7.42
CA LYS A 70 -10.94 1.56 -8.75
C LYS A 70 -12.31 1.11 -9.29
N LEU A 71 -12.74 -0.09 -8.91
CA LEU A 71 -14.02 -0.67 -9.28
C LEU A 71 -15.18 -0.30 -8.32
N GLY A 72 -14.92 0.47 -7.26
CA GLY A 72 -15.91 0.81 -6.23
C GLY A 72 -16.33 -0.38 -5.35
N ARG A 73 -15.55 -1.46 -5.34
CA ARG A 73 -15.80 -2.69 -4.58
C ARG A 73 -15.23 -2.59 -3.16
N GLU A 74 -15.67 -1.58 -2.42
CA GLU A 74 -15.09 -1.16 -1.13
C GLU A 74 -15.04 -2.27 -0.06
N ARG A 75 -16.03 -3.20 -0.07
CA ARG A 75 -16.09 -4.29 0.92
C ARG A 75 -14.97 -5.32 0.74
N GLU A 76 -14.35 -5.38 -0.42
CA GLU A 76 -13.34 -6.36 -0.79
C GLU A 76 -11.91 -5.81 -0.62
N VAL A 77 -11.76 -4.49 -0.44
CA VAL A 77 -10.46 -3.84 -0.30
C VAL A 77 -9.69 -4.37 0.92
N LEU A 78 -10.27 -4.29 2.10
CA LEU A 78 -9.59 -4.74 3.33
C LEU A 78 -9.33 -6.26 3.36
N PRO A 79 -10.27 -7.13 2.99
CA PRO A 79 -9.99 -8.56 2.86
C PRO A 79 -8.82 -8.88 1.92
N ALA A 80 -8.70 -8.20 0.78
CA ALA A 80 -7.59 -8.39 -0.14
C ALA A 80 -6.23 -8.01 0.49
N LEU A 81 -6.17 -6.89 1.23
CA LEU A 81 -4.96 -6.50 1.95
C LEU A 81 -4.60 -7.48 3.06
N LEU A 82 -5.58 -7.89 3.89
CA LEU A 82 -5.36 -8.82 4.99
C LEU A 82 -4.93 -10.21 4.51
N LYS A 83 -5.31 -10.61 3.30
CA LYS A 83 -4.87 -11.88 2.70
C LYS A 83 -3.36 -11.97 2.58
N SER A 84 -2.64 -10.88 2.43
CA SER A 84 -1.17 -10.88 2.38
C SER A 84 -0.52 -11.47 3.63
N LEU A 85 -1.22 -11.43 4.77
CA LEU A 85 -0.75 -11.99 6.04
C LEU A 85 -0.80 -13.54 6.10
N GLU A 86 -1.41 -14.19 5.10
CA GLU A 86 -1.36 -15.63 4.94
C GLU A 86 0.00 -16.10 4.41
N TYR A 87 0.77 -15.19 3.77
CA TYR A 87 2.03 -15.51 3.09
C TYR A 87 3.25 -15.19 3.94
N ASP A 88 3.24 -14.07 4.67
CA ASP A 88 4.35 -13.67 5.53
C ASP A 88 3.92 -12.60 6.54
N ILE A 89 4.86 -12.19 7.42
CA ILE A 89 4.68 -11.06 8.33
C ILE A 89 4.33 -9.78 7.54
N PRO A 90 3.65 -8.81 8.16
CA PRO A 90 3.21 -7.61 7.47
C PRO A 90 4.38 -6.83 6.89
N ARG A 91 4.30 -6.45 5.62
CA ARG A 91 5.19 -5.45 5.00
C ARG A 91 4.67 -4.04 5.31
N ALA A 92 5.59 -3.08 5.43
CA ALA A 92 5.23 -1.69 5.73
C ALA A 92 4.27 -1.10 4.69
N GLU A 93 4.42 -1.46 3.42
CA GLU A 93 3.54 -1.06 2.32
C GLU A 93 2.08 -1.52 2.56
N VAL A 94 1.91 -2.78 2.95
CA VAL A 94 0.58 -3.34 3.29
C VAL A 94 -0.01 -2.62 4.50
N CYS A 95 0.79 -2.40 5.53
CA CYS A 95 0.37 -1.68 6.73
C CYS A 95 -0.07 -0.24 6.40
N CYS A 96 0.67 0.46 5.53
CA CYS A 96 0.30 1.80 5.05
C CYS A 96 -1.03 1.77 4.28
N ASP A 97 -1.23 0.78 3.40
CA ASP A 97 -2.46 0.64 2.62
C ASP A 97 -3.68 0.35 3.52
N ILE A 98 -3.50 -0.47 4.58
CA ILE A 98 -4.55 -0.73 5.59
C ILE A 98 -4.79 0.54 6.44
N GLY A 99 -3.73 1.24 6.82
CA GLY A 99 -3.84 2.52 7.52
C GLY A 99 -4.66 3.53 6.73
N ALA A 100 -4.38 3.67 5.43
CA ALA A 100 -5.11 4.54 4.51
C ALA A 100 -6.60 4.13 4.40
N TYR A 101 -6.88 2.82 4.32
CA TYR A 101 -8.25 2.31 4.32
C TYR A 101 -9.05 2.78 5.54
N PHE A 102 -8.45 2.78 6.73
CA PHE A 102 -9.09 3.25 7.95
C PHE A 102 -9.16 4.78 8.04
N MET A 103 -8.15 5.50 7.50
CA MET A 103 -8.17 6.97 7.41
C MET A 103 -9.35 7.48 6.59
N GLU A 104 -9.59 6.91 5.42
CA GLU A 104 -10.72 7.25 4.54
C GLU A 104 -12.09 7.07 5.22
N ARG A 105 -12.16 6.26 6.26
CA ARG A 105 -13.37 5.97 7.06
C ARG A 105 -13.37 6.68 8.40
N GLU A 106 -12.47 7.64 8.59
CA GLU A 106 -12.31 8.42 9.83
C GLU A 106 -12.08 7.56 11.09
N ARG A 107 -11.60 6.32 10.89
CA ARG A 107 -11.27 5.40 11.98
C ARG A 107 -9.80 5.60 12.42
N TYR A 108 -9.54 6.77 12.98
CA TYR A 108 -8.18 7.24 13.25
C TYR A 108 -7.40 6.36 14.23
N ARG A 109 -8.05 5.71 15.20
CA ARG A 109 -7.38 4.78 16.13
C ARG A 109 -6.86 3.54 15.40
N GLN A 110 -7.68 2.95 14.50
CA GLN A 110 -7.26 1.79 13.71
C GLN A 110 -6.19 2.21 12.70
N ALA A 111 -6.34 3.36 12.05
CA ALA A 111 -5.34 3.89 11.14
C ALA A 111 -3.98 4.07 11.86
N ALA A 112 -3.98 4.69 13.04
CA ALA A 112 -2.77 4.90 13.84
C ALA A 112 -2.09 3.57 14.20
N TYR A 113 -2.85 2.55 14.58
CA TYR A 113 -2.30 1.22 14.86
C TYR A 113 -1.51 0.66 13.67
N TRP A 114 -2.10 0.73 12.47
CA TRP A 114 -1.45 0.19 11.27
C TRP A 114 -0.26 1.03 10.81
N TYR A 115 -0.29 2.35 10.94
CA TYR A 115 0.87 3.19 10.66
C TYR A 115 1.99 3.02 11.69
N GLN A 116 1.67 2.77 12.98
CA GLN A 116 2.68 2.40 13.98
C GLN A 116 3.33 1.06 13.62
N THR A 117 2.52 0.09 13.19
CA THR A 117 3.02 -1.20 12.72
C THR A 117 3.94 -1.01 11.50
N ALA A 118 3.55 -0.19 10.51
CA ALA A 118 4.39 0.12 9.36
C ALA A 118 5.76 0.69 9.78
N ALA A 119 5.76 1.67 10.70
CA ALA A 119 6.99 2.29 11.20
C ALA A 119 7.87 1.35 12.04
N SER A 120 7.35 0.20 12.46
CA SER A 120 8.08 -0.84 13.20
C SER A 120 8.59 -1.99 12.32
N CYS A 121 8.18 -2.04 11.05
CA CYS A 121 8.65 -3.06 10.12
C CYS A 121 10.14 -2.86 9.81
N GLU A 122 10.89 -3.95 9.75
CA GLU A 122 12.26 -3.92 9.25
C GLU A 122 12.27 -3.87 7.72
N ARG A 123 13.15 -3.03 7.17
CA ARG A 123 13.27 -2.88 5.72
C ARG A 123 14.30 -3.86 5.17
N GLU A 124 13.85 -4.77 4.34
CA GLU A 124 14.69 -5.75 3.67
C GLU A 124 14.93 -5.39 2.19
N ASP A 125 15.87 -4.49 1.92
CA ASP A 125 16.17 -4.03 0.56
C ASP A 125 16.70 -5.14 -0.37
N GLN A 126 17.17 -6.26 0.17
CA GLN A 126 17.74 -7.38 -0.58
C GLN A 126 16.73 -8.51 -0.85
N SER A 127 15.50 -8.41 -0.34
CA SER A 127 14.47 -9.44 -0.56
C SER A 127 14.10 -9.62 -2.02
N GLY A 128 14.35 -8.59 -2.87
CA GLY A 128 13.86 -8.54 -4.24
C GLY A 128 12.36 -8.19 -4.34
N GLY A 129 11.73 -7.88 -3.22
CA GLY A 129 10.33 -7.45 -3.12
C GLY A 129 10.10 -6.03 -3.64
N PHE A 130 8.84 -5.60 -3.59
CA PHE A 130 8.41 -4.26 -4.04
C PHE A 130 8.50 -3.26 -2.88
N VAL A 131 9.73 -2.91 -2.49
CA VAL A 131 10.01 -2.04 -1.36
C VAL A 131 9.76 -0.57 -1.72
N LEU A 132 8.91 0.10 -0.95
CA LEU A 132 8.67 1.54 -1.00
C LEU A 132 9.28 2.18 0.27
N PRO A 133 10.50 2.73 0.21
CA PRO A 133 11.24 3.17 1.40
C PRO A 133 10.44 4.10 2.32
N ASP A 134 9.68 5.03 1.75
CA ASP A 134 8.87 5.98 2.52
C ASP A 134 7.78 5.32 3.39
N CYS A 135 7.39 4.08 3.11
CA CYS A 135 6.43 3.33 3.91
C CYS A 135 6.99 2.86 5.26
N TYR A 136 8.31 2.90 5.45
CA TYR A 136 8.97 2.44 6.68
C TYR A 136 9.21 3.56 7.71
N ASP A 137 9.11 4.83 7.29
CA ASP A 137 9.40 5.98 8.14
C ASP A 137 8.53 7.20 7.82
N TYR A 138 8.78 7.89 6.72
CA TYR A 138 8.18 9.18 6.42
C TYR A 138 6.65 9.15 6.32
N ILE A 139 6.08 8.23 5.52
CA ILE A 139 4.62 8.14 5.34
C ILE A 139 3.91 7.78 6.66
N PRO A 140 4.33 6.72 7.39
CA PRO A 140 3.74 6.41 8.69
C PRO A 140 3.78 7.58 9.67
N TYR A 141 4.91 8.26 9.80
CA TYR A 141 5.00 9.38 10.75
C TYR A 141 4.09 10.55 10.35
N LEU A 142 4.04 10.89 9.06
CA LEU A 142 3.16 11.95 8.58
C LEU A 142 1.67 11.60 8.81
N GLN A 143 1.29 10.36 8.55
CA GLN A 143 -0.09 9.90 8.74
C GLN A 143 -0.45 9.75 10.23
N LEU A 144 0.48 9.35 11.09
CA LEU A 144 0.30 9.35 12.54
C LEU A 144 0.07 10.75 13.07
N CYS A 145 0.81 11.75 12.56
CA CYS A 145 0.55 13.15 12.87
C CYS A 145 -0.92 13.50 12.60
N VAL A 146 -1.43 13.17 11.41
CA VAL A 146 -2.84 13.43 11.06
C VAL A 146 -3.81 12.65 11.97
N CYS A 147 -3.54 11.36 12.23
CA CYS A 147 -4.40 10.55 13.08
C CYS A 147 -4.55 11.16 14.49
N TYR A 148 -3.43 11.55 15.12
CA TYR A 148 -3.45 12.11 16.47
C TYR A 148 -4.06 13.51 16.51
N ASP A 149 -3.83 14.34 15.48
CA ASP A 149 -4.50 15.64 15.35
C ASP A 149 -6.03 15.47 15.30
N ARG A 150 -6.52 14.53 14.47
CA ARG A 150 -7.96 14.20 14.36
C ARG A 150 -8.56 13.64 15.63
N MET A 151 -7.75 13.01 16.48
CA MET A 151 -8.16 12.53 17.80
C MET A 151 -8.03 13.60 18.90
N GLY A 152 -7.54 14.80 18.59
CA GLY A 152 -7.37 15.92 19.53
C GLY A 152 -6.08 15.86 20.37
N ASP A 153 -5.21 14.88 20.11
CA ASP A 153 -3.90 14.78 20.78
C ASP A 153 -2.83 15.54 19.99
N TYR A 154 -2.87 16.86 20.10
CA TYR A 154 -2.00 17.76 19.33
C TYR A 154 -0.51 17.64 19.72
N ILE A 155 -0.22 17.24 20.97
CA ILE A 155 1.16 17.05 21.43
C ILE A 155 1.77 15.85 20.71
N THR A 156 1.11 14.71 20.74
CA THR A 156 1.56 13.50 20.03
C THR A 156 1.61 13.73 18.53
N ALA A 157 0.63 14.45 17.97
CA ALA A 157 0.62 14.82 16.55
C ALA A 157 1.87 15.61 16.15
N SER A 158 2.21 16.67 16.92
CA SER A 158 3.41 17.48 16.70
C SER A 158 4.69 16.65 16.79
N MET A 159 4.79 15.74 17.77
CA MET A 159 5.94 14.83 17.89
C MET A 159 6.12 13.94 16.64
N TYR A 160 5.03 13.42 16.07
CA TYR A 160 5.11 12.62 14.85
C TYR A 160 5.43 13.48 13.63
N ASN A 161 4.96 14.73 13.57
CA ASN A 161 5.37 15.65 12.52
C ASN A 161 6.89 15.91 12.55
N GLU A 162 7.49 16.10 13.72
CA GLU A 162 8.94 16.26 13.86
C GLU A 162 9.72 14.99 13.45
N LYS A 163 9.16 13.79 13.68
CA LYS A 163 9.74 12.54 13.15
C LYS A 163 9.71 12.52 11.62
N ALA A 164 8.59 12.91 10.99
CA ALA A 164 8.50 13.01 9.54
C ALA A 164 9.48 14.04 8.97
N GLY A 165 9.65 15.18 9.64
CA GLY A 165 10.61 16.22 9.27
C GLY A 165 12.06 15.77 9.33
N LYS A 166 12.42 14.86 10.26
CA LYS A 166 13.76 14.26 10.28
C LYS A 166 14.02 13.37 9.05
N CYS A 167 12.99 12.74 8.51
CA CYS A 167 13.12 11.93 7.28
C CYS A 167 13.18 12.83 6.04
N LYS A 168 12.33 13.87 5.98
CA LYS A 168 12.24 14.80 4.83
C LYS A 168 12.07 16.26 5.32
N PRO A 169 13.18 16.96 5.62
CA PRO A 169 13.13 18.31 6.18
C PRO A 169 12.45 19.36 5.29
N ASP A 170 12.55 19.18 3.97
CA ASP A 170 12.01 20.12 2.98
C ASP A 170 10.59 19.74 2.50
N SER A 171 9.95 18.78 3.15
CA SER A 171 8.60 18.37 2.78
C SER A 171 7.60 19.49 3.06
N GLU A 172 6.83 19.90 2.06
CA GLU A 172 5.77 20.89 2.20
C GLU A 172 4.74 20.49 3.28
N ALA A 173 4.38 19.21 3.35
CA ALA A 173 3.45 18.70 4.34
C ALA A 173 4.01 18.84 5.76
N TYR A 174 5.28 18.49 5.99
CA TYR A 174 5.95 18.69 7.28
C TYR A 174 5.96 20.17 7.67
N LEU A 175 6.40 21.05 6.79
CA LEU A 175 6.52 22.48 7.06
C LEU A 175 5.17 23.14 7.36
N ALA A 176 4.13 22.78 6.59
CA ALA A 176 2.77 23.26 6.83
C ALA A 176 2.24 22.81 8.19
N ASN A 177 2.41 21.53 8.53
CA ASN A 177 2.03 20.99 9.84
C ASN A 177 2.80 21.65 10.98
N LYS A 178 4.11 21.88 10.82
CA LYS A 178 4.94 22.57 11.83
C LYS A 178 4.38 23.94 12.15
N THR A 179 4.12 24.76 11.15
CA THR A 179 3.51 26.09 11.33
C THR A 179 2.12 26.00 12.00
N TYR A 180 1.33 24.98 11.65
CA TYR A 180 0.03 24.74 12.28
C TYR A 180 0.17 24.45 13.77
N PHE A 181 1.09 23.55 14.19
CA PHE A 181 1.29 23.17 15.58
C PHE A 181 1.95 24.26 16.40
N GLU A 182 2.87 25.06 15.84
CA GLU A 182 3.43 26.24 16.50
C GLU A 182 2.33 27.20 16.97
N ARG A 183 1.33 27.45 16.13
CA ARG A 183 0.17 28.30 16.46
C ARG A 183 -0.81 27.61 17.43
N ARG A 184 -0.97 26.29 17.28
CA ARG A 184 -1.97 25.53 18.05
C ARG A 184 -1.55 25.28 19.49
N LEU A 185 -0.26 25.12 19.74
CA LEU A 185 0.33 24.79 21.02
C LEU A 185 0.98 26.02 21.70
N GLU A 186 0.87 27.20 21.06
CA GLU A 186 1.49 28.45 21.56
C GLU A 186 3.02 28.30 21.78
N LEU A 187 3.71 27.60 20.87
CA LEU A 187 5.14 27.34 20.88
C LEU A 187 5.93 28.42 20.15
#